data_b4224853469944ba7b680c630b2c2cf9
#
_entry.id   b4224853469944ba7b680c630b2c2cf9
#
_cell.length_a   1.000
_cell.length_b   1.000
_cell.length_c   1.000
_cell.angle_alpha   90.00
_cell.angle_beta   90.00
_cell.angle_gamma   90.00
#
_symmetry.space_group_name_H-M   'P 1'
#
loop_
_entity.id
_entity.type
_entity.pdbx_description
1 polymer ?
#
loop_
_entity_poly.entity_id
_entity_poly.type
_entity_poly.pdbx_seq_one_letter_code
_entity_poly.pdbx_strand_id
1 'polypeptide(L)'
;MAKACASRSVLHHVTGRWGALTMVALSRSEGPARFGELRRAIEGISDRMLSQTLSELEHDGLVVRTVHSAIPPHVDYALTELGTAVAEPLIALITTIEADLPAVLEARKVHDDCA
;
A
#
# COMPACT_ATOMS: atom_id res chain seq x y z
N MET A 1 24.87 -3.00 -8.30
CA MET A 1 23.94 -3.99 -8.86
C MET A 1 23.00 -4.53 -7.81
N ALA A 2 23.49 -5.07 -6.69
CA ALA A 2 22.61 -5.54 -5.62
C ALA A 2 21.70 -4.42 -5.08
N LYS A 3 22.23 -3.20 -4.96
CA LYS A 3 21.47 -2.04 -4.51
C LYS A 3 20.33 -1.69 -5.48
N ALA A 4 20.57 -1.77 -6.78
CA ALA A 4 19.56 -1.49 -7.79
C ALA A 4 18.45 -2.55 -7.78
N CYS A 5 18.81 -3.83 -7.57
CA CYS A 5 17.82 -4.91 -7.46
C CYS A 5 16.95 -4.75 -6.21
N ALA A 6 17.56 -4.42 -5.08
CA ALA A 6 16.84 -4.19 -3.83
C ALA A 6 15.88 -3.00 -3.97
N SER A 7 16.36 -1.91 -4.56
CA SER A 7 15.57 -0.71 -4.80
C SER A 7 14.35 -1.00 -5.68
N ARG A 8 14.53 -1.76 -6.74
CA ARG A 8 13.44 -2.15 -7.65
C ARG A 8 12.41 -3.03 -6.95
N SER A 9 12.85 -3.94 -6.10
CA SER A 9 11.96 -4.82 -5.35
C SER A 9 11.04 -4.02 -4.42
N VAL A 10 11.62 -3.12 -3.63
CA VAL A 10 10.84 -2.27 -2.73
C VAL A 10 9.87 -1.38 -3.53
N LEU A 11 10.36 -0.77 -4.60
CA LEU A 11 9.52 0.07 -5.45
C LEU A 11 8.35 -0.73 -6.02
N HIS A 12 8.60 -1.95 -6.47
CA HIS A 12 7.55 -2.83 -6.99
C HIS A 12 6.49 -3.13 -5.92
N HIS A 13 6.91 -3.43 -4.70
CA HIS A 13 5.99 -3.69 -3.59
C HIS A 13 5.10 -2.48 -3.30
N VAL A 14 5.71 -1.29 -3.25
CA VAL A 14 5.01 -0.06 -2.88
C VAL A 14 4.11 0.45 -4.00
N THR A 15 4.52 0.31 -5.26
CA THR A 15 3.76 0.82 -6.41
C THR A 15 2.81 -0.20 -7.00
N GLY A 16 2.88 -1.46 -6.58
CA GLY A 16 1.91 -2.46 -6.98
C GLY A 16 0.52 -2.09 -6.44
N ARG A 17 -0.50 -2.60 -7.12
CA ARG A 17 -1.90 -2.26 -6.80
C ARG A 17 -2.22 -2.42 -5.32
N TRP A 18 -1.93 -3.60 -4.78
CA TRP A 18 -2.31 -3.90 -3.40
C TRP A 18 -1.36 -3.27 -2.37
N GLY A 19 -0.07 -3.15 -2.71
CA GLY A 19 0.91 -2.50 -1.84
C GLY A 19 0.58 -1.03 -1.63
N ALA A 20 0.30 -0.32 -2.71
CA ALA A 20 -0.07 1.10 -2.64
C ALA A 20 -1.32 1.30 -1.79
N LEU A 21 -2.37 0.50 -2.04
CA LEU A 21 -3.63 0.61 -1.28
C LEU A 21 -3.44 0.28 0.20
N THR A 22 -2.61 -0.71 0.51
CA THR A 22 -2.31 -1.09 1.88
C THR A 22 -1.55 0.02 2.62
N MET A 23 -0.55 0.62 1.96
CA MET A 23 0.20 1.73 2.53
C MET A 23 -0.72 2.92 2.84
N VAL A 24 -1.62 3.25 1.92
CA VAL A 24 -2.59 4.33 2.11
C VAL A 24 -3.55 4.02 3.27
N ALA A 25 -4.06 2.78 3.34
CA ALA A 25 -4.97 2.36 4.40
C ALA A 25 -4.30 2.48 5.77
N LEU A 26 -3.06 2.03 5.89
CA LEU A 26 -2.29 2.14 7.12
C LEU A 26 -2.01 3.60 7.49
N SER A 27 -1.72 4.43 6.49
CA SER A 27 -1.48 5.86 6.71
C SER A 27 -2.71 6.59 7.24
N ARG A 28 -3.90 6.16 6.83
CA ARG A 28 -5.16 6.77 7.26
C ARG A 28 -5.68 6.22 8.57
N SER A 29 -5.11 5.15 9.06
CA SER A 29 -5.51 4.55 10.34
C SER A 29 -5.11 5.45 11.51
N GLU A 30 -5.98 5.58 12.49
CA GLU A 30 -5.72 6.39 13.69
C GLU A 30 -4.82 5.69 14.69
N GLY A 31 -4.18 4.65 14.31
CA GLY A 31 -3.30 3.86 15.15
C GLY A 31 -3.09 2.52 14.50
N PRO A 32 -2.51 1.56 15.21
CA PRO A 32 -2.33 0.23 14.66
C PRO A 32 -3.66 -0.36 14.19
N ALA A 33 -3.66 -0.98 13.04
CA ALA A 33 -4.85 -1.56 12.43
C ALA A 33 -4.80 -3.08 12.47
N ARG A 34 -5.94 -3.70 12.67
CA ARG A 34 -6.09 -5.14 12.61
C ARG A 34 -6.26 -5.60 11.17
N PHE A 35 -5.93 -6.85 10.92
CA PHE A 35 -6.08 -7.46 9.60
C PHE A 35 -7.49 -7.25 9.01
N GLY A 36 -8.51 -7.54 9.80
CA GLY A 36 -9.91 -7.38 9.36
C GLY A 36 -10.29 -5.95 9.02
N GLU A 37 -9.73 -4.98 9.73
CA GLU A 37 -9.97 -3.57 9.44
C GLU A 37 -9.35 -3.18 8.10
N LEU A 38 -8.12 -3.63 7.83
CA LEU A 38 -7.44 -3.38 6.58
C LEU A 38 -8.17 -4.05 5.41
N ARG A 39 -8.62 -5.28 5.62
CA ARG A 39 -9.36 -6.01 4.61
C ARG A 39 -10.63 -5.28 4.21
N ARG A 40 -11.34 -4.71 5.16
CA ARG A 40 -12.55 -3.93 4.88
C ARG A 40 -12.23 -2.59 4.21
N ALA A 41 -11.10 -1.99 4.55
CA ALA A 41 -10.69 -0.70 3.99
C ALA A 41 -10.20 -0.82 2.54
N ILE A 42 -9.68 -1.98 2.16
CA ILE A 42 -9.11 -2.20 0.83
C ILE A 42 -10.10 -3.03 0.01
N GLU A 43 -10.91 -2.33 -0.78
CA GLU A 43 -11.95 -2.96 -1.57
C GLU A 43 -11.38 -3.99 -2.55
N GLY A 44 -11.96 -5.19 -2.51
CA GLY A 44 -11.63 -6.25 -3.45
C GLY A 44 -10.42 -7.09 -3.10
N ILE A 45 -9.71 -6.79 -2.02
CA ILE A 45 -8.54 -7.58 -1.66
C ILE A 45 -8.96 -8.88 -0.97
N SER A 46 -8.32 -9.99 -1.35
CA SER A 46 -8.53 -11.27 -0.67
C SER A 46 -7.66 -11.35 0.59
N ASP A 47 -8.02 -12.24 1.51
CA ASP A 47 -7.22 -12.49 2.72
C ASP A 47 -5.80 -12.91 2.36
N ARG A 48 -5.67 -13.77 1.37
CA ARG A 48 -4.38 -14.26 0.90
C ARG A 48 -3.52 -13.13 0.36
N MET A 49 -4.10 -12.26 -0.46
CA MET A 49 -3.36 -11.15 -1.06
C MET A 49 -2.97 -10.11 -0.01
N LEU A 50 -3.85 -9.82 0.93
CA LEU A 50 -3.52 -8.88 2.02
C LEU A 50 -2.41 -9.45 2.90
N SER A 51 -2.49 -10.73 3.24
CA SER A 51 -1.46 -11.40 4.04
C SER A 51 -0.10 -11.35 3.34
N GLN A 52 -0.07 -11.64 2.04
CA GLN A 52 1.15 -11.59 1.24
C GLN A 52 1.70 -10.17 1.16
N THR A 53 0.84 -9.20 0.91
CA THR A 53 1.22 -7.80 0.80
C THR A 53 1.82 -7.26 2.10
N LEU A 54 1.17 -7.54 3.22
CA LEU A 54 1.66 -7.13 4.53
C LEU A 54 3.01 -7.78 4.85
N SER A 55 3.18 -9.06 4.49
CA SER A 55 4.43 -9.77 4.68
C SER A 55 5.57 -9.13 3.88
N GLU A 56 5.31 -8.75 2.63
CA GLU A 56 6.30 -8.10 1.79
C GLU A 56 6.70 -6.73 2.35
N LEU A 57 5.72 -5.94 2.78
CA LEU A 57 5.96 -4.62 3.36
C LEU A 57 6.70 -4.72 4.71
N GLU A 58 6.38 -5.72 5.48
CA GLU A 58 7.08 -6.00 6.74
C GLU A 58 8.53 -6.38 6.48
N HIS A 59 8.76 -7.24 5.49
CA HIS A 59 10.11 -7.65 5.09
C HIS A 59 10.95 -6.44 4.64
N ASP A 60 10.32 -5.47 4.00
CA ASP A 60 10.99 -4.24 3.55
C ASP A 60 11.19 -3.22 4.67
N GLY A 61 10.69 -3.50 5.86
CA GLY A 61 10.83 -2.59 7.00
C GLY A 61 9.85 -1.41 6.99
N LEU A 62 8.84 -1.45 6.14
CA LEU A 62 7.86 -0.36 6.01
C LEU A 62 6.67 -0.55 6.95
N VAL A 63 6.40 -1.77 7.36
CA VAL A 63 5.30 -2.13 8.24
C VAL A 63 5.83 -2.94 9.42
N VAL A 64 5.31 -2.66 10.60
CA VAL A 64 5.58 -3.46 11.79
C VAL A 64 4.33 -4.24 12.16
N ARG A 65 4.55 -5.52 12.44
CA ARG A 65 3.52 -6.44 12.88
C ARG A 65 3.73 -6.70 14.36
N THR A 66 2.74 -6.38 15.17
CA THR A 66 2.83 -6.59 16.62
C THR A 66 1.83 -7.65 17.04
N VAL A 67 2.34 -8.72 17.64
CA VAL A 67 1.52 -9.80 18.15
C VAL A 67 1.32 -9.58 19.64
N HIS A 68 0.08 -9.46 20.06
CA HIS A 68 -0.27 -9.35 21.45
C HIS A 68 -0.51 -10.76 22.00
N SER A 69 0.05 -11.06 23.16
CA SER A 69 0.04 -12.40 23.74
C SER A 69 -1.28 -12.79 24.39
N ALA A 70 -2.29 -12.00 24.24
CA ALA A 70 -3.59 -12.25 24.83
C ALA A 70 -4.30 -13.46 24.21
N ILE A 71 -5.22 -14.06 24.96
CA ILE A 71 -6.13 -15.06 24.45
C ILE A 71 -7.50 -14.41 24.35
N PRO A 72 -8.08 -14.27 23.14
CA PRO A 72 -7.59 -14.74 21.83
C PRO A 72 -6.40 -13.92 21.32
N PRO A 73 -5.55 -14.51 20.47
CA PRO A 73 -4.41 -13.81 19.91
C PRO A 73 -4.86 -12.64 19.03
N HIS A 74 -4.11 -11.57 19.08
CA HIS A 74 -4.46 -10.32 18.45
C HIS A 74 -3.21 -9.75 17.80
N VAL A 75 -3.30 -9.39 16.55
CA VAL A 75 -2.19 -8.87 15.74
C VAL A 75 -2.56 -7.51 15.18
N ASP A 76 -1.67 -6.54 15.37
CA ASP A 76 -1.82 -5.21 14.82
C ASP A 76 -0.73 -4.93 13.79
N TYR A 77 -1.05 -4.07 12.84
CA TYR A 77 -0.14 -3.61 11.80
C TYR A 77 -0.08 -2.08 11.82
N ALA A 78 1.11 -1.54 11.65
CA ALA A 78 1.31 -0.10 11.59
C ALA A 78 2.48 0.23 10.66
N LEU A 79 2.49 1.44 10.11
CA LEU A 79 3.65 1.91 9.37
C LEU A 79 4.80 2.18 10.35
N THR A 80 6.00 1.81 9.95
CA THR A 80 7.21 2.22 10.66
C THR A 80 7.51 3.68 10.30
N GLU A 81 8.53 4.26 10.94
CA GLU A 81 9.01 5.58 10.56
C GLU A 81 9.38 5.63 9.08
N LEU A 82 10.08 4.58 8.63
CA LEU A 82 10.45 4.44 7.22
C LEU A 82 9.21 4.30 6.34
N GLY A 83 8.22 3.51 6.77
CA GLY A 83 6.95 3.35 6.05
C GLY A 83 6.22 4.67 5.91
N THR A 84 6.21 5.48 6.94
CA THR A 84 5.58 6.81 6.91
C THR A 84 6.30 7.72 5.91
N ALA A 85 7.64 7.68 5.90
CA ALA A 85 8.43 8.47 4.96
C ALA A 85 8.17 8.08 3.50
N VAL A 86 7.97 6.79 3.24
CA VAL A 86 7.65 6.29 1.90
C VAL A 86 6.20 6.59 1.52
N ALA A 87 5.29 6.53 2.48
CA ALA A 87 3.86 6.77 2.23
C ALA A 87 3.57 8.21 1.79
N GLU A 88 4.31 9.19 2.30
CA GLU A 88 4.08 10.60 1.96
C GLU A 88 4.14 10.87 0.45
N PRO A 89 5.26 10.57 -0.25
CA PRO A 89 5.31 10.79 -1.69
C PRO A 89 4.36 9.87 -2.48
N LEU A 90 4.07 8.69 -1.96
CA LEU A 90 3.12 7.77 -2.57
C LEU A 90 1.72 8.39 -2.57
N ILE A 91 1.29 8.93 -1.45
CA ILE A 91 -0.01 9.59 -1.33
C ILE A 91 -0.06 10.84 -2.22
N ALA A 92 1.04 11.60 -2.28
CA ALA A 92 1.13 12.77 -3.16
C ALA A 92 0.96 12.37 -4.62
N LEU A 93 1.58 11.27 -5.03
CA LEU A 93 1.45 10.74 -6.39
C LEU A 93 0.00 10.35 -6.69
N ILE A 94 -0.62 9.61 -5.79
CA ILE A 94 -2.01 9.18 -5.93
C ILE A 94 -2.94 10.39 -6.00
N THR A 95 -2.75 11.37 -5.13
CA THR A 95 -3.54 12.59 -5.10
C THR A 95 -3.42 13.36 -6.42
N THR A 96 -2.21 13.46 -6.96
CA THR A 96 -1.97 14.11 -8.25
C THR A 96 -2.72 13.41 -9.38
N ILE A 97 -2.65 12.08 -9.42
CA ILE A 97 -3.35 11.29 -10.44
C ILE A 97 -4.85 11.49 -10.33
N GLU A 98 -5.40 11.45 -9.12
CA GLU A 98 -6.83 11.64 -8.90
C GLU A 98 -7.29 13.05 -9.30
N ALA A 99 -6.49 14.06 -8.98
CA ALA A 99 -6.80 15.46 -9.34
C ALA A 99 -6.80 15.67 -10.85
N ASP A 100 -5.90 14.98 -11.58
CA ASP A 100 -5.76 15.09 -13.02
C ASP A 100 -6.48 13.96 -13.76
N LEU A 101 -7.28 13.18 -13.07
CA LEU A 101 -7.95 12.02 -13.68
C LEU A 101 -8.81 12.40 -14.90
N PRO A 102 -9.57 13.52 -14.89
CA PRO A 102 -10.31 13.91 -16.08
C PRO A 102 -9.43 14.07 -17.31
N ALA A 103 -8.24 14.65 -17.15
CA ALA A 103 -7.28 14.82 -18.25
C ALA A 103 -6.75 13.47 -18.74
N VAL A 104 -6.48 12.55 -17.83
CA VAL A 104 -6.04 11.19 -18.19
C VAL A 104 -7.12 10.45 -18.98
N LEU A 105 -8.36 10.53 -18.53
CA LEU A 105 -9.49 9.87 -19.19
C LEU A 105 -9.74 10.48 -20.57
N GLU A 106 -9.62 11.78 -20.71
CA GLU A 106 -9.75 12.45 -22.01
C GLU A 106 -8.64 12.03 -22.97
N ALA A 107 -7.41 11.93 -22.48
CA ALA A 107 -6.29 11.46 -23.29
C ALA A 107 -6.50 10.03 -23.78
N ARG A 108 -7.02 9.16 -22.93
CA ARG A 108 -7.35 7.78 -23.31
C ARG A 108 -8.42 7.74 -24.40
N LYS A 109 -9.44 8.56 -24.28
CA LYS A 109 -10.53 8.65 -25.25
C LYS A 109 -10.01 9.09 -26.61
N VAL A 110 -9.17 10.13 -26.66
CA VAL A 110 -8.56 10.61 -27.91
C VAL A 110 -7.72 9.53 -28.55
N HIS A 111 -6.90 8.83 -27.75
CA HIS A 111 -6.06 7.74 -28.25
C HIS A 111 -6.91 6.60 -28.84
N ASP A 112 -7.95 6.21 -28.14
CA ASP A 112 -8.83 5.11 -28.57
C ASP A 112 -9.60 5.49 -29.84
N ASP A 113 -10.04 6.75 -29.97
CA ASP A 113 -10.71 7.24 -31.15
C ASP A 113 -9.79 7.28 -32.37
N CYS A 114 -8.48 7.49 -32.15
CA CYS A 114 -7.46 7.51 -33.22
C CYS A 114 -6.96 6.12 -33.59
N ALA A 115 -7.19 5.14 -32.75
CA ALA A 115 -6.77 3.77 -33.00
C ALA A 115 -7.84 3.05 -33.83
#